data_73b83c9b5f13e3836f74148c991c3cba
#
_entry.id   73b83c9b5f13e3836f74148c991c3cba
#
_cell.length_a   1.000
_cell.length_b   1.000
_cell.length_c   1.000
_cell.angle_alpha   90.00
_cell.angle_beta   90.00
_cell.angle_gamma   90.00
#
_symmetry.space_group_name_H-M   'P 1'
#
loop_
_entity.id
_entity.type
_entity.pdbx_description
1 polymer ?
#
loop_
_entity_poly.entity_id
_entity_poly.type
_entity_poly.pdbx_seq_one_letter_code
_entity_poly.pdbx_strand_id
1 'polypeptide(L)'
;MKTLLLSAALIVFTAVTTLDAQWDPYPWKNMPRTADGKVDMNAPARRTADGKPDLSGFWMPVEAVKHLLNLAADLKPGEVPLQPWAEALYKERIENNGKDHPGARCWPSGIPEKNNIPDGLKVVQTPDVMIVLHESRTIYRQIFTDGRPLPKNAQPTWMGYSIGHWEGDTFIVETIGQNGKTWLDMRGLPGTESLRVIERFTRPSIGRININVTIDDPAAYTKPWDVQLAWRLVPDTDLIESICEENNKDLPHMVGK
;
A
#
# COMPACT_ATOMS: atom_id res chain seq x y z
N MET A 1 62.04 -43.03 -16.00
CA MET A 1 60.70 -43.22 -15.45
C MET A 1 60.16 -41.83 -15.16
N LYS A 2 59.24 -41.33 -16.01
CA LYS A 2 58.59 -40.02 -15.82
C LYS A 2 57.17 -40.28 -15.32
N THR A 3 56.87 -39.89 -14.07
CA THR A 3 55.57 -39.95 -13.48
C THR A 3 54.77 -38.74 -13.92
N LEU A 4 53.71 -38.95 -14.70
CA LEU A 4 52.70 -37.96 -15.00
C LEU A 4 51.77 -37.82 -13.78
N LEU A 5 51.70 -36.61 -13.21
CA LEU A 5 50.68 -36.23 -12.26
C LEU A 5 49.47 -35.70 -13.03
N LEU A 6 48.37 -36.44 -13.06
CA LEU A 6 47.07 -35.95 -13.53
C LEU A 6 46.42 -35.15 -12.40
N SER A 7 46.34 -33.83 -12.59
CA SER A 7 45.52 -32.95 -11.74
C SER A 7 44.09 -33.00 -12.27
N ALA A 8 43.21 -33.66 -11.54
CA ALA A 8 41.76 -33.61 -11.79
C ALA A 8 41.23 -32.30 -11.19
N ALA A 9 40.90 -31.35 -12.06
CA ALA A 9 40.17 -30.15 -11.66
C ALA A 9 38.69 -30.50 -11.42
N LEU A 10 38.29 -30.54 -10.16
CA LEU A 10 36.90 -30.72 -9.74
C LEU A 10 36.17 -29.39 -9.96
N ILE A 11 35.41 -29.25 -11.06
CA ILE A 11 34.53 -28.12 -11.30
C ILE A 11 33.29 -28.36 -10.47
N VAL A 12 33.21 -27.69 -9.32
CA VAL A 12 31.99 -27.63 -8.53
C VAL A 12 31.05 -26.66 -9.23
N PHE A 13 30.08 -27.20 -9.96
CA PHE A 13 28.92 -26.44 -10.44
C PHE A 13 28.06 -26.13 -9.21
N THR A 14 28.22 -24.95 -8.60
CA THR A 14 27.22 -24.41 -7.68
C THR A 14 25.99 -24.02 -8.50
N ALA A 15 25.03 -24.92 -8.57
CA ALA A 15 23.70 -24.55 -9.00
C ALA A 15 23.17 -23.51 -7.99
N VAL A 16 23.15 -22.24 -8.39
CA VAL A 16 22.44 -21.20 -7.67
C VAL A 16 20.97 -21.52 -7.85
N THR A 17 20.41 -22.31 -6.94
CA THR A 17 18.97 -22.41 -6.78
C THR A 17 18.54 -21.05 -6.25
N THR A 18 17.84 -20.27 -7.07
CA THR A 18 17.04 -19.15 -6.54
C THR A 18 16.09 -19.75 -5.54
N LEU A 19 16.33 -19.48 -4.26
CA LEU A 19 15.34 -19.76 -3.22
C LEU A 19 14.23 -18.74 -3.45
N ASP A 20 13.22 -19.13 -4.23
CA ASP A 20 11.96 -18.43 -4.25
C ASP A 20 11.37 -18.57 -2.84
N ALA A 21 11.44 -17.50 -2.07
CA ALA A 21 10.87 -17.46 -0.71
C ALA A 21 9.34 -17.45 -0.72
N GLN A 22 8.73 -17.54 -1.89
CA GLN A 22 7.29 -17.58 -2.09
C GLN A 22 6.84 -19.02 -2.42
N TRP A 23 5.60 -19.29 -2.11
CA TRP A 23 4.94 -20.54 -2.52
C TRP A 23 4.94 -20.66 -4.03
N ASP A 24 4.92 -21.91 -4.52
CA ASP A 24 4.79 -22.16 -5.95
C ASP A 24 3.53 -21.44 -6.49
N PRO A 25 3.66 -20.69 -7.60
CA PRO A 25 2.52 -19.98 -8.16
C PRO A 25 1.39 -20.94 -8.47
N TYR A 26 0.20 -20.69 -7.93
CA TYR A 26 -1.00 -21.44 -8.25
C TYR A 26 -1.85 -20.66 -9.26
N PRO A 27 -2.03 -21.16 -10.50
CA PRO A 27 -2.75 -20.42 -11.53
C PRO A 27 -4.16 -20.07 -11.11
N TRP A 28 -4.47 -18.77 -11.08
CA TRP A 28 -5.84 -18.32 -10.79
C TRP A 28 -6.79 -18.75 -11.90
N LYS A 29 -7.91 -19.33 -11.51
CA LYS A 29 -8.96 -19.75 -12.44
C LYS A 29 -9.60 -18.51 -13.10
N ASN A 30 -10.02 -18.68 -14.35
CA ASN A 30 -10.78 -17.65 -15.11
C ASN A 30 -10.03 -16.34 -15.34
N MET A 31 -8.70 -16.34 -15.32
CA MET A 31 -7.91 -15.20 -15.74
C MET A 31 -7.59 -15.29 -17.24
N PRO A 32 -7.81 -14.21 -18.03
CA PRO A 32 -7.39 -14.19 -19.43
C PRO A 32 -5.87 -14.34 -19.50
N ARG A 33 -5.41 -15.18 -20.42
CA ARG A 33 -3.98 -15.46 -20.60
C ARG A 33 -3.56 -15.25 -22.04
N THR A 34 -2.33 -14.82 -22.20
CA THR A 34 -1.64 -14.69 -23.47
C THR A 34 -1.23 -16.08 -23.99
N ALA A 35 -0.79 -16.16 -25.24
CA ALA A 35 -0.42 -17.43 -25.89
C ALA A 35 0.74 -18.16 -25.17
N ASP A 36 1.60 -17.44 -24.45
CA ASP A 36 2.67 -17.98 -23.63
C ASP A 36 2.23 -18.40 -22.21
N GLY A 37 0.92 -18.37 -21.92
CA GLY A 37 0.32 -18.84 -20.68
C GLY A 37 0.34 -17.82 -19.53
N LYS A 38 0.93 -16.62 -19.71
CA LYS A 38 0.92 -15.57 -18.69
C LYS A 38 -0.43 -14.85 -18.64
N VAL A 39 -0.76 -14.28 -17.50
CA VAL A 39 -1.96 -13.45 -17.38
C VAL A 39 -1.85 -12.23 -18.29
N ASP A 40 -2.88 -11.98 -19.10
CA ASP A 40 -2.97 -10.78 -19.92
C ASP A 40 -3.35 -9.56 -19.06
N MET A 41 -2.34 -8.85 -18.61
CA MET A 41 -2.48 -7.67 -17.73
C MET A 41 -3.20 -6.50 -18.40
N ASN A 42 -3.26 -6.48 -19.74
CA ASN A 42 -3.90 -5.43 -20.53
C ASN A 42 -5.36 -5.76 -20.90
N ALA A 43 -5.79 -6.99 -20.64
CA ALA A 43 -7.18 -7.38 -20.86
C ALA A 43 -8.14 -6.45 -20.09
N PRO A 44 -9.37 -6.24 -20.58
CA PRO A 44 -10.37 -5.45 -19.86
C PRO A 44 -10.61 -5.94 -18.45
N ALA A 45 -10.82 -5.03 -17.51
CA ALA A 45 -11.14 -5.36 -16.14
C ALA A 45 -12.38 -6.25 -16.06
N ARG A 46 -12.34 -7.28 -15.21
CA ARG A 46 -13.51 -8.12 -14.93
C ARG A 46 -14.59 -7.29 -14.24
N ARG A 47 -15.83 -7.74 -14.39
CA ARG A 47 -16.97 -7.14 -13.71
C ARG A 47 -17.62 -8.13 -12.76
N THR A 48 -18.17 -7.62 -11.68
CA THR A 48 -19.01 -8.32 -10.73
C THR A 48 -20.40 -8.59 -11.34
N ALA A 49 -21.22 -9.38 -10.67
CA ALA A 49 -22.57 -9.71 -11.17
C ALA A 49 -23.49 -8.48 -11.32
N ASP A 50 -23.28 -7.44 -10.53
CA ASP A 50 -23.97 -6.15 -10.62
C ASP A 50 -23.37 -5.18 -11.66
N GLY A 51 -22.41 -5.66 -12.46
CA GLY A 51 -21.79 -4.92 -13.56
C GLY A 51 -20.72 -3.90 -13.16
N LYS A 52 -20.33 -3.81 -11.89
CA LYS A 52 -19.26 -2.95 -11.42
C LYS A 52 -17.88 -3.54 -11.69
N PRO A 53 -16.81 -2.75 -11.85
CA PRO A 53 -15.47 -3.30 -11.91
C PRO A 53 -15.17 -4.18 -10.68
N ASP A 54 -14.66 -5.38 -10.92
CA ASP A 54 -14.22 -6.27 -9.85
C ASP A 54 -12.82 -5.82 -9.39
N LEU A 55 -12.69 -5.27 -8.17
CA LEU A 55 -11.42 -4.84 -7.60
C LEU A 55 -10.69 -5.97 -6.86
N SER A 56 -11.28 -7.16 -6.76
CA SER A 56 -10.69 -8.30 -6.07
C SER A 56 -9.38 -8.73 -6.73
N GLY A 57 -8.46 -9.20 -5.91
CA GLY A 57 -7.16 -9.69 -6.36
C GLY A 57 -6.06 -9.45 -5.34
N PHE A 58 -4.87 -9.92 -5.66
CA PHE A 58 -3.66 -9.64 -4.92
C PHE A 58 -2.86 -8.54 -5.64
N TRP A 59 -2.56 -7.49 -4.93
CA TRP A 59 -2.02 -6.26 -5.49
C TRP A 59 -0.73 -5.84 -4.81
N MET A 60 0.11 -5.15 -5.57
CA MET A 60 1.30 -4.45 -5.06
C MET A 60 1.23 -2.98 -5.45
N PRO A 61 1.60 -2.03 -4.58
CA PRO A 61 1.69 -0.64 -4.96
C PRO A 61 2.72 -0.42 -6.07
N VAL A 62 2.40 0.47 -7.00
CA VAL A 62 3.33 0.93 -8.04
C VAL A 62 4.17 2.08 -7.47
N GLU A 63 5.47 2.09 -7.76
CA GLU A 63 6.41 3.07 -7.18
C GLU A 63 6.30 3.19 -5.65
N ALA A 64 6.05 2.05 -5.00
CA ALA A 64 5.74 1.97 -3.57
C ALA A 64 6.75 2.73 -2.70
N VAL A 65 8.05 2.49 -2.88
CA VAL A 65 9.11 3.13 -2.09
C VAL A 65 9.11 4.65 -2.28
N LYS A 66 8.89 5.14 -3.50
CA LYS A 66 8.82 6.57 -3.80
C LYS A 66 7.73 7.26 -2.99
N HIS A 67 6.51 6.73 -3.04
CA HIS A 67 5.36 7.35 -2.38
C HIS A 67 5.28 7.02 -0.89
N LEU A 68 5.86 5.91 -0.44
CA LEU A 68 6.02 5.63 0.97
C LEU A 68 7.00 6.60 1.62
N LEU A 69 8.13 6.88 0.96
CA LEU A 69 9.10 7.86 1.46
C LEU A 69 8.57 9.30 1.38
N ASN A 70 7.89 9.65 0.30
CA ASN A 70 7.35 10.98 0.07
C ASN A 70 6.03 10.89 -0.70
N LEU A 71 4.92 11.02 0.00
CA LEU A 71 3.59 10.97 -0.62
C LEU A 71 3.43 12.03 -1.74
N ALA A 72 4.03 13.18 -1.56
CA ALA A 72 4.00 14.31 -2.49
C ALA A 72 5.12 14.28 -3.54
N ALA A 73 5.73 13.12 -3.82
CA ALA A 73 6.89 13.01 -4.71
C ALA A 73 6.64 13.49 -6.14
N ASP A 74 5.40 13.51 -6.61
CA ASP A 74 4.99 13.98 -7.94
C ASP A 74 4.55 15.45 -7.96
N LEU A 75 4.48 16.10 -6.81
CA LEU A 75 4.17 17.51 -6.69
C LEU A 75 5.45 18.34 -6.71
N LYS A 76 5.34 19.59 -7.16
CA LYS A 76 6.46 20.52 -7.10
C LYS A 76 6.73 20.96 -5.67
N PRO A 77 7.97 21.33 -5.35
CA PRO A 77 8.29 21.90 -4.04
C PRO A 77 7.37 23.07 -3.67
N GLY A 78 6.77 23.01 -2.49
CA GLY A 78 5.84 24.03 -1.98
C GLY A 78 4.38 23.86 -2.43
N GLU A 79 4.03 22.84 -3.22
CA GLU A 79 2.64 22.57 -3.60
C GLU A 79 1.82 21.91 -2.49
N VAL A 80 2.45 21.25 -1.52
CA VAL A 80 1.74 20.74 -0.32
C VAL A 80 1.36 21.94 0.56
N PRO A 81 0.08 22.21 0.78
CA PRO A 81 -0.40 23.44 1.40
C PRO A 81 -0.39 23.35 2.93
N LEU A 82 0.78 23.13 3.53
CA LEU A 82 0.94 22.98 4.98
C LEU A 82 0.55 24.23 5.76
N GLN A 83 -0.08 24.03 6.92
CA GLN A 83 -0.19 25.06 7.96
C GLN A 83 1.22 25.36 8.55
N PRO A 84 1.50 26.56 9.09
CA PRO A 84 2.83 26.91 9.58
C PRO A 84 3.41 25.92 10.62
N TRP A 85 2.57 25.44 11.55
CA TRP A 85 3.00 24.46 12.55
C TRP A 85 3.32 23.10 11.91
N ALA A 86 2.51 22.68 10.93
CA ALA A 86 2.68 21.42 10.22
C ALA A 86 3.96 21.43 9.36
N GLU A 87 4.28 22.56 8.75
CA GLU A 87 5.53 22.76 8.02
C GLU A 87 6.74 22.67 8.95
N ALA A 88 6.67 23.32 10.11
CA ALA A 88 7.75 23.27 11.12
C ALA A 88 7.98 21.83 11.60
N LEU A 89 6.90 21.11 11.94
CA LEU A 89 6.97 19.71 12.36
C LEU A 89 7.50 18.80 11.24
N TYR A 90 7.07 19.00 9.99
CA TYR A 90 7.56 18.25 8.85
C TYR A 90 9.06 18.41 8.64
N LYS A 91 9.58 19.65 8.73
CA LYS A 91 11.02 19.95 8.67
C LYS A 91 11.78 19.26 9.80
N GLU A 92 11.29 19.34 11.03
CA GLU A 92 11.89 18.66 12.20
C GLU A 92 11.98 17.14 11.97
N ARG A 93 10.91 16.52 11.49
CA ARG A 93 10.88 15.07 11.20
C ARG A 93 11.89 14.67 10.12
N ILE A 94 12.03 15.47 9.08
CA ILE A 94 13.06 15.26 8.03
C ILE A 94 14.47 15.37 8.62
N GLU A 95 14.75 16.41 9.41
CA GLU A 95 16.06 16.61 10.04
C GLU A 95 16.42 15.50 11.02
N ASN A 96 15.42 14.89 11.64
CA ASN A 96 15.57 13.74 12.51
C ASN A 96 15.52 12.40 11.77
N ASN A 97 15.62 12.39 10.43
CA ASN A 97 15.59 11.19 9.58
C ASN A 97 14.35 10.30 9.80
N GLY A 98 13.23 10.88 10.22
CA GLY A 98 11.99 10.12 10.48
C GLY A 98 12.09 9.10 11.62
N LYS A 99 13.06 9.21 12.53
CA LYS A 99 13.32 8.23 13.61
C LYS A 99 12.11 7.91 14.49
N ASP A 100 11.18 8.87 14.61
CA ASP A 100 9.97 8.72 15.41
C ASP A 100 8.76 8.23 14.60
N HIS A 101 8.99 7.78 13.36
CA HIS A 101 7.93 7.20 12.55
C HIS A 101 7.28 6.01 13.27
N PRO A 102 5.93 5.96 13.37
CA PRO A 102 5.22 4.90 14.12
C PRO A 102 5.59 3.50 13.66
N GLY A 103 5.87 3.33 12.37
CA GLY A 103 6.30 2.08 11.77
C GLY A 103 7.59 1.49 12.34
N ALA A 104 8.51 2.33 12.87
CA ALA A 104 9.72 1.87 13.55
C ALA A 104 9.42 1.06 14.81
N ARG A 105 8.26 1.30 15.43
CA ARG A 105 7.77 0.56 16.60
C ARG A 105 6.71 -0.48 16.25
N CYS A 106 6.63 -0.88 14.99
CA CYS A 106 5.63 -1.80 14.49
C CYS A 106 4.17 -1.34 14.70
N TRP A 107 3.92 -0.08 14.99
CA TRP A 107 2.57 0.45 15.06
C TRP A 107 1.94 0.52 13.67
N PRO A 108 0.63 0.36 13.55
CA PRO A 108 -0.04 0.41 12.25
C PRO A 108 0.15 1.76 11.56
N SER A 109 0.27 1.73 10.25
CA SER A 109 0.15 2.92 9.41
C SER A 109 -1.32 3.26 9.20
N GLY A 110 -1.61 4.54 8.99
CA GLY A 110 -2.94 5.00 8.57
C GLY A 110 -3.09 5.04 7.04
N ILE A 111 -4.23 5.55 6.59
CA ILE A 111 -4.49 5.85 5.18
C ILE A 111 -4.07 7.31 4.92
N PRO A 112 -3.31 7.60 3.85
CA PRO A 112 -2.99 6.78 2.69
C PRO A 112 -1.65 6.03 2.76
N GLU A 113 -0.80 6.21 3.77
CA GLU A 113 0.52 5.57 3.86
C GLU A 113 0.42 4.05 3.64
N LYS A 114 -0.60 3.41 4.25
CA LYS A 114 -0.80 1.96 4.17
C LYS A 114 -0.97 1.43 2.75
N ASN A 115 -1.48 2.25 1.84
CA ASN A 115 -1.65 1.90 0.43
C ASN A 115 -0.33 1.85 -0.35
N ASN A 116 0.77 2.36 0.22
CA ASN A 116 2.07 2.48 -0.43
C ASN A 116 3.17 1.65 0.22
N ILE A 117 2.87 0.90 1.28
CA ILE A 117 3.85 -0.04 1.85
C ILE A 117 4.18 -1.09 0.79
N PRO A 118 5.47 -1.37 0.50
CA PRO A 118 5.90 -2.25 -0.58
C PRO A 118 5.68 -3.74 -0.28
N ASP A 119 4.61 -4.04 0.43
CA ASP A 119 4.12 -5.38 0.75
C ASP A 119 2.81 -5.65 0.02
N GLY A 120 2.47 -6.93 -0.13
CA GLY A 120 1.25 -7.35 -0.80
C GLY A 120 -0.03 -6.94 -0.04
N LEU A 121 -1.07 -6.73 -0.81
CA LEU A 121 -2.43 -6.57 -0.26
C LEU A 121 -3.44 -7.33 -1.09
N LYS A 122 -4.42 -7.93 -0.42
CA LYS A 122 -5.51 -8.68 -1.05
C LYS A 122 -6.82 -7.95 -0.86
N VAL A 123 -7.48 -7.62 -1.96
CA VAL A 123 -8.83 -7.06 -1.95
C VAL A 123 -9.84 -8.19 -2.07
N VAL A 124 -10.79 -8.23 -1.14
CA VAL A 124 -11.97 -9.12 -1.16
C VAL A 124 -13.19 -8.23 -1.26
N GLN A 125 -13.88 -8.28 -2.40
CA GLN A 125 -15.06 -7.47 -2.67
C GLN A 125 -16.32 -8.32 -2.46
N THR A 126 -17.20 -7.84 -1.59
CA THR A 126 -18.54 -8.38 -1.37
C THR A 126 -19.58 -7.26 -1.57
N PRO A 127 -20.89 -7.58 -1.65
CA PRO A 127 -21.92 -6.55 -1.81
C PRO A 127 -21.93 -5.48 -0.72
N ASP A 128 -21.73 -5.88 0.55
CA ASP A 128 -21.94 -4.98 1.70
C ASP A 128 -20.65 -4.46 2.33
N VAL A 129 -19.51 -5.08 1.99
CA VAL A 129 -18.21 -4.68 2.53
C VAL A 129 -17.09 -5.07 1.57
N MET A 130 -16.14 -4.17 1.38
CA MET A 130 -14.85 -4.49 0.79
C MET A 130 -13.81 -4.62 1.89
N ILE A 131 -13.04 -5.70 1.88
CA ILE A 131 -11.98 -5.94 2.85
C ILE A 131 -10.64 -5.87 2.12
N VAL A 132 -9.72 -5.07 2.64
CA VAL A 132 -8.33 -5.02 2.20
C VAL A 132 -7.48 -5.68 3.29
N LEU A 133 -6.95 -6.84 2.98
CA LEU A 133 -6.01 -7.58 3.82
C LEU A 133 -4.60 -7.16 3.44
N HIS A 134 -3.78 -6.79 4.39
CA HIS A 134 -2.40 -6.36 4.15
C HIS A 134 -1.42 -7.36 4.75
N GLU A 135 -0.40 -7.74 4.00
CA GLU A 135 0.71 -8.55 4.52
C GLU A 135 1.43 -7.82 5.64
N SER A 136 1.80 -6.57 5.38
CA SER A 136 2.50 -5.75 6.37
C SER A 136 1.71 -5.65 7.68
N ARG A 137 2.29 -6.19 8.74
CA ARG A 137 1.73 -6.26 10.09
C ARG A 137 0.43 -7.08 10.20
N THR A 138 0.09 -7.88 9.19
CA THR A 138 -1.08 -8.76 9.17
C THR A 138 -2.35 -8.03 9.62
N ILE A 139 -2.61 -6.84 9.07
CA ILE A 139 -3.79 -6.03 9.40
C ILE A 139 -4.77 -5.97 8.25
N TYR A 140 -5.99 -5.56 8.57
CA TYR A 140 -7.06 -5.41 7.57
C TYR A 140 -7.74 -4.06 7.67
N ARG A 141 -8.34 -3.64 6.56
CA ARG A 141 -9.22 -2.48 6.45
C ARG A 141 -10.60 -2.94 5.98
N GLN A 142 -11.65 -2.48 6.65
CA GLN A 142 -13.04 -2.65 6.22
C GLN A 142 -13.52 -1.36 5.57
N ILE A 143 -14.15 -1.49 4.40
CA ILE A 143 -14.80 -0.40 3.70
C ILE A 143 -16.26 -0.81 3.51
N PHE A 144 -17.17 -0.20 4.25
CA PHE A 144 -18.58 -0.56 4.21
C PHE A 144 -19.25 -0.02 2.95
N THR A 145 -19.95 -0.88 2.22
CA THR A 145 -20.59 -0.58 0.93
C THR A 145 -22.12 -0.74 0.97
N ASP A 146 -22.68 -0.96 2.14
CA ASP A 146 -24.10 -1.19 2.39
C ASP A 146 -24.95 0.10 2.44
N GLY A 147 -24.39 1.24 2.04
CA GLY A 147 -25.09 2.53 1.99
C GLY A 147 -25.19 3.27 3.33
N ARG A 148 -24.54 2.76 4.38
CA ARG A 148 -24.50 3.47 5.67
C ARG A 148 -23.74 4.79 5.54
N PRO A 149 -24.14 5.85 6.31
CA PRO A 149 -23.40 7.09 6.35
C PRO A 149 -22.14 6.98 7.22
N LEU A 150 -21.21 7.91 7.03
CA LEU A 150 -20.12 8.11 7.98
C LEU A 150 -20.66 8.44 9.39
N PRO A 151 -20.09 7.84 10.45
CA PRO A 151 -20.51 8.14 11.81
C PRO A 151 -20.13 9.59 12.19
N LYS A 152 -21.02 10.31 12.84
CA LYS A 152 -20.74 11.69 13.31
C LYS A 152 -19.59 11.76 14.29
N ASN A 153 -19.42 10.72 15.12
CA ASN A 153 -18.37 10.59 16.12
C ASN A 153 -17.68 9.24 15.91
N ALA A 154 -16.83 9.16 14.89
CA ALA A 154 -16.01 7.96 14.66
C ALA A 154 -15.05 7.78 15.82
N GLN A 155 -14.99 6.55 16.37
CA GLN A 155 -14.00 6.25 17.40
C GLN A 155 -12.60 6.27 16.75
N PRO A 156 -11.63 7.04 17.29
CA PRO A 156 -10.30 7.12 16.71
C PRO A 156 -9.58 5.76 16.67
N THR A 157 -9.15 5.36 15.48
CA THR A 157 -8.39 4.13 15.25
C THR A 157 -7.21 4.40 14.31
N TRP A 158 -6.30 3.44 14.16
CA TRP A 158 -5.17 3.58 13.24
C TRP A 158 -5.61 3.67 11.77
N MET A 159 -6.57 2.84 11.36
CA MET A 159 -7.04 2.77 9.97
C MET A 159 -8.24 3.69 9.69
N GLY A 160 -8.81 4.29 10.73
CA GLY A 160 -10.05 5.06 10.62
C GLY A 160 -11.27 4.19 10.35
N TYR A 161 -12.37 4.85 10.00
CA TYR A 161 -13.63 4.26 9.59
C TYR A 161 -13.89 4.62 8.12
N SER A 162 -14.09 3.62 7.29
CA SER A 162 -14.24 3.80 5.83
C SER A 162 -15.62 3.36 5.35
N ILE A 163 -16.24 4.19 4.50
CA ILE A 163 -17.39 3.81 3.69
C ILE A 163 -17.03 3.93 2.21
N GLY A 164 -17.71 3.19 1.36
CA GLY A 164 -17.49 3.22 -0.07
C GLY A 164 -18.79 3.16 -0.88
N HIS A 165 -18.78 3.77 -2.05
CA HIS A 165 -19.87 3.70 -3.01
C HIS A 165 -19.35 3.80 -4.44
N TRP A 166 -20.19 3.41 -5.40
CA TRP A 166 -19.86 3.46 -6.82
C TRP A 166 -20.46 4.68 -7.51
N GLU A 167 -19.63 5.44 -8.22
CA GLU A 167 -20.04 6.45 -9.18
C GLU A 167 -19.59 5.98 -10.59
N GLY A 168 -20.54 5.43 -11.36
CA GLY A 168 -20.19 4.77 -12.62
C GLY A 168 -19.23 3.60 -12.39
N ASP A 169 -18.06 3.67 -13.02
CA ASP A 169 -16.97 2.67 -12.87
C ASP A 169 -15.89 3.10 -11.87
N THR A 170 -16.10 4.18 -11.13
CA THR A 170 -15.21 4.66 -10.09
C THR A 170 -15.74 4.25 -8.71
N PHE A 171 -14.93 3.56 -7.93
CA PHE A 171 -15.23 3.28 -6.53
C PHE A 171 -14.67 4.37 -5.65
N ILE A 172 -15.53 5.07 -4.92
CA ILE A 172 -15.16 6.17 -4.03
C ILE A 172 -15.18 5.68 -2.60
N VAL A 173 -14.11 5.94 -1.88
CA VAL A 173 -13.97 5.58 -0.47
C VAL A 173 -13.69 6.85 0.34
N GLU A 174 -14.46 7.04 1.39
CA GLU A 174 -14.22 8.10 2.37
C GLU A 174 -13.79 7.49 3.70
N THR A 175 -12.71 8.03 4.28
CA THR A 175 -12.17 7.59 5.57
C THR A 175 -12.03 8.77 6.51
N ILE A 176 -12.55 8.62 7.71
CA ILE A 176 -12.43 9.55 8.84
C ILE A 176 -12.06 8.81 10.12
N GLY A 177 -11.80 9.53 11.20
CA GLY A 177 -11.59 8.92 12.53
C GLY A 177 -10.25 8.19 12.63
N GLN A 178 -9.23 8.62 11.92
CA GLN A 178 -7.86 8.23 12.24
C GLN A 178 -7.41 8.92 13.53
N ASN A 179 -6.55 8.27 14.30
CA ASN A 179 -6.21 8.68 15.68
C ASN A 179 -5.17 9.81 15.80
N GLY A 180 -4.80 10.47 14.70
CA GLY A 180 -3.81 11.54 14.68
C GLY A 180 -2.36 11.12 14.99
N LYS A 181 -2.10 9.83 15.19
CA LYS A 181 -0.77 9.29 15.50
C LYS A 181 -0.04 8.76 14.28
N THR A 182 -0.74 8.67 13.14
CA THR A 182 -0.15 8.21 11.87
C THR A 182 0.47 9.37 11.12
N TRP A 183 1.51 9.07 10.35
CA TRP A 183 2.06 9.98 9.37
C TRP A 183 1.47 9.62 8.00
N LEU A 184 1.49 10.56 7.05
CA LEU A 184 1.02 10.27 5.69
C LEU A 184 2.11 9.64 4.83
N ASP A 185 3.38 9.78 5.23
CA ASP A 185 4.57 9.20 4.61
C ASP A 185 5.73 9.11 5.62
N MET A 186 6.81 8.45 5.22
CA MET A 186 7.98 8.27 6.09
C MET A 186 8.80 9.56 6.28
N ARG A 187 8.62 10.61 5.47
CA ARG A 187 9.23 11.92 5.70
C ARG A 187 8.54 12.71 6.79
N GLY A 188 7.30 12.34 7.12
CA GLY A 188 6.63 12.89 8.28
C GLY A 188 5.54 13.92 7.99
N LEU A 189 4.92 13.89 6.82
CA LEU A 189 3.71 14.68 6.58
C LEU A 189 2.67 14.34 7.66
N PRO A 190 2.18 15.34 8.42
CA PRO A 190 1.27 15.08 9.52
C PRO A 190 -0.15 14.76 9.04
N GLY A 191 -0.83 13.87 9.77
CA GLY A 191 -2.26 13.72 9.76
C GLY A 191 -2.79 13.92 11.17
N THR A 192 -3.91 14.67 11.32
CA THR A 192 -4.56 14.91 12.61
C THR A 192 -5.82 14.05 12.77
N GLU A 193 -6.50 14.16 13.90
CA GLU A 193 -7.82 13.50 14.08
C GLU A 193 -8.91 14.10 13.19
N SER A 194 -8.65 15.28 12.58
CA SER A 194 -9.55 15.93 11.61
C SER A 194 -9.35 15.40 10.18
N LEU A 195 -8.37 14.52 9.97
CA LEU A 195 -8.03 14.00 8.65
C LEU A 195 -9.22 13.24 8.05
N ARG A 196 -9.61 13.67 6.85
CA ARG A 196 -10.50 12.98 5.92
C ARG A 196 -9.72 12.62 4.68
N VAL A 197 -9.74 11.35 4.31
CA VAL A 197 -9.11 10.86 3.08
C VAL A 197 -10.20 10.39 2.13
N ILE A 198 -10.19 10.89 0.89
CA ILE A 198 -11.10 10.47 -0.16
C ILE A 198 -10.28 9.79 -1.25
N GLU A 199 -10.57 8.52 -1.50
CA GLU A 199 -9.86 7.71 -2.50
C GLU A 199 -10.82 7.37 -3.63
N ARG A 200 -10.38 7.55 -4.88
CA ARG A 200 -11.14 7.22 -6.09
C ARG A 200 -10.39 6.15 -6.86
N PHE A 201 -10.93 4.95 -6.81
CA PHE A 201 -10.35 3.78 -7.47
C PHE A 201 -10.96 3.58 -8.84
N THR A 202 -10.11 3.47 -9.87
CA THR A 202 -10.51 3.08 -11.23
C THR A 202 -9.68 1.90 -11.68
N ARG A 203 -10.31 0.90 -12.31
CA ARG A 203 -9.63 -0.30 -12.82
C ARG A 203 -9.68 -0.31 -14.36
N PRO A 204 -8.69 0.28 -15.05
CA PRO A 204 -8.69 0.33 -16.53
C PRO A 204 -8.42 -1.02 -17.19
N SER A 205 -7.72 -1.93 -16.49
CA SER A 205 -7.37 -3.25 -17.02
C SER A 205 -7.29 -4.30 -15.91
N ILE A 206 -7.10 -5.54 -16.29
CA ILE A 206 -6.85 -6.64 -15.33
C ILE A 206 -5.68 -6.28 -14.41
N GLY A 207 -4.60 -5.76 -14.98
CA GLY A 207 -3.32 -5.57 -14.30
C GLY A 207 -3.21 -4.29 -13.48
N ARG A 208 -4.19 -3.38 -13.51
CA ARG A 208 -3.98 -2.05 -12.92
C ARG A 208 -5.21 -1.50 -12.21
N ILE A 209 -4.96 -0.90 -11.06
CA ILE A 209 -5.87 0.03 -10.38
C ILE A 209 -5.15 1.37 -10.26
N ASN A 210 -5.80 2.46 -10.67
CA ASN A 210 -5.36 3.83 -10.39
C ASN A 210 -6.17 4.37 -9.22
N ILE A 211 -5.52 5.18 -8.37
CA ILE A 211 -6.12 5.71 -7.15
C ILE A 211 -5.82 7.20 -7.09
N ASN A 212 -6.84 8.04 -7.23
CA ASN A 212 -6.72 9.45 -6.89
C ASN A 212 -7.06 9.59 -5.40
N VAL A 213 -6.16 10.19 -4.63
CA VAL A 213 -6.30 10.39 -3.18
C VAL A 213 -6.34 11.87 -2.87
N THR A 214 -7.44 12.32 -2.29
CA THR A 214 -7.59 13.68 -1.75
C THR A 214 -7.32 13.64 -0.24
N ILE A 215 -6.39 14.46 0.20
CA ILE A 215 -6.07 14.70 1.62
C ILE A 215 -6.79 15.98 2.04
N ASP A 216 -7.70 15.86 2.99
CA ASP A 216 -8.48 16.97 3.54
C ASP A 216 -8.34 16.95 5.08
N ASP A 217 -7.43 17.79 5.58
CA ASP A 217 -7.17 17.92 7.02
C ASP A 217 -6.96 19.41 7.32
N PRO A 218 -8.03 20.15 7.64
CA PRO A 218 -7.95 21.60 7.82
C PRO A 218 -7.10 22.02 9.03
N ALA A 219 -6.81 21.11 9.93
CA ALA A 219 -5.91 21.38 11.05
C ALA A 219 -4.42 21.37 10.60
N ALA A 220 -4.06 20.57 9.60
CA ALA A 220 -2.68 20.44 9.12
C ALA A 220 -2.42 21.17 7.79
N TYR A 221 -3.43 21.36 6.96
CA TYR A 221 -3.31 21.92 5.61
C TYR A 221 -4.27 23.09 5.42
N THR A 222 -3.85 24.09 4.63
CA THR A 222 -4.66 25.29 4.36
C THR A 222 -5.78 25.06 3.35
N LYS A 223 -5.72 23.97 2.59
CA LYS A 223 -6.73 23.49 1.64
C LYS A 223 -6.53 21.99 1.37
N PRO A 224 -7.54 21.28 0.86
CA PRO A 224 -7.35 19.92 0.36
C PRO A 224 -6.33 19.86 -0.78
N TRP A 225 -5.65 18.72 -0.93
CA TRP A 225 -4.67 18.47 -1.98
C TRP A 225 -4.71 17.00 -2.42
N ASP A 226 -4.25 16.74 -3.63
CA ASP A 226 -4.40 15.44 -4.29
C ASP A 226 -3.06 14.79 -4.60
N VAL A 227 -3.05 13.45 -4.57
CA VAL A 227 -1.96 12.62 -5.07
C VAL A 227 -2.50 11.49 -5.93
N GLN A 228 -1.65 11.01 -6.86
CA GLN A 228 -1.97 9.90 -7.74
C GLN A 228 -1.16 8.67 -7.30
N LEU A 229 -1.86 7.60 -6.98
CA LEU A 229 -1.27 6.32 -6.62
C LEU A 229 -1.76 5.24 -7.58
N ALA A 230 -1.12 4.09 -7.57
CA ALA A 230 -1.60 2.96 -8.34
C ALA A 230 -1.18 1.62 -7.72
N TRP A 231 -1.98 0.59 -8.00
CA TRP A 231 -1.64 -0.80 -7.72
C TRP A 231 -1.51 -1.59 -9.01
N ARG A 232 -0.57 -2.53 -9.02
CA ARG A 232 -0.42 -3.54 -10.06
C ARG A 232 -0.87 -4.90 -9.54
N LEU A 233 -1.55 -5.67 -10.37
CA LEU A 233 -1.90 -7.04 -10.04
C LEU A 233 -0.63 -7.90 -9.94
N VAL A 234 -0.58 -8.79 -8.95
CA VAL A 234 0.40 -9.87 -8.90
C VAL A 234 -0.38 -11.18 -9.02
N PRO A 235 -0.43 -11.76 -10.21
CA PRO A 235 -1.24 -12.95 -10.46
C PRO A 235 -0.56 -14.21 -9.92
N ASP A 236 -1.37 -15.24 -9.77
CA ASP A 236 -0.93 -16.60 -9.48
C ASP A 236 -0.15 -16.74 -8.15
N THR A 237 -0.39 -15.83 -7.20
CA THR A 237 0.15 -15.85 -5.84
C THR A 237 -0.94 -15.50 -4.83
N ASP A 238 -0.64 -15.57 -3.56
CA ASP A 238 -1.58 -15.24 -2.49
C ASP A 238 -0.89 -14.51 -1.34
N LEU A 239 -1.70 -14.06 -0.38
CA LEU A 239 -1.30 -13.33 0.81
C LEU A 239 -0.47 -14.21 1.74
N ILE A 240 0.61 -13.66 2.27
CA ILE A 240 1.44 -14.28 3.31
C ILE A 240 1.41 -13.42 4.58
N GLU A 241 1.89 -13.97 5.69
CA GLU A 241 2.06 -13.24 6.94
C GLU A 241 3.33 -12.39 6.91
N SER A 242 3.26 -11.20 7.53
CA SER A 242 4.44 -10.37 7.83
C SER A 242 4.32 -9.83 9.24
N ILE A 243 5.07 -10.43 10.16
CA ILE A 243 5.07 -10.07 11.58
C ILE A 243 6.20 -9.08 11.82
N CYS A 244 5.85 -7.82 12.03
CA CYS A 244 6.78 -6.71 12.12
C CYS A 244 7.81 -6.86 13.25
N GLU A 245 7.41 -7.42 14.40
CA GLU A 245 8.30 -7.57 15.57
C GLU A 245 9.24 -8.78 15.46
N GLU A 246 8.96 -9.71 14.53
CA GLU A 246 9.80 -10.88 14.33
C GLU A 246 11.16 -10.46 13.78
N ASN A 247 12.22 -10.66 14.57
CA ASN A 247 13.59 -10.23 14.25
C ASN A 247 13.80 -8.72 14.06
N ASN A 248 12.89 -7.87 14.53
CA ASN A 248 13.07 -6.42 14.46
C ASN A 248 14.25 -5.98 15.36
N LYS A 249 15.34 -5.54 14.72
CA LYS A 249 16.57 -5.05 15.35
C LYS A 249 16.81 -3.57 15.08
N ASP A 250 15.86 -2.88 14.44
CA ASP A 250 16.08 -1.54 13.93
C ASP A 250 16.00 -0.46 15.01
N LEU A 251 15.19 -0.65 16.06
CA LEU A 251 14.98 0.35 17.10
C LEU A 251 16.28 0.92 17.71
N PRO A 252 17.30 0.09 18.09
CA PRO A 252 18.58 0.61 18.61
C PRO A 252 19.41 1.39 17.56
N HIS A 253 19.09 1.21 16.28
CA HIS A 253 19.80 1.83 15.15
C HIS A 253 19.08 3.06 14.59
N MET A 254 17.89 3.37 15.08
CA MET A 254 17.15 4.58 14.69
C MET A 254 17.81 5.80 15.31
N VAL A 255 18.67 6.44 14.53
CA VAL A 255 19.43 7.64 14.95
C VAL A 255 18.89 8.88 14.27
N GLY A 256 18.77 9.96 15.03
CA GLY A 256 18.47 11.29 14.55
C GLY A 256 19.40 12.30 15.21
N LYS A 257 19.30 13.58 14.79
CA LYS A 257 20.02 14.68 15.46
C LYS A 257 19.55 14.85 16.89
#